data_f38916141d4dc8607d6a68aa2a9ac777
#
_entry.id   f38916141d4dc8607d6a68aa2a9ac777
#
_cell.length_a   1.000
_cell.length_b   1.000
_cell.length_c   1.000
_cell.angle_alpha   90.00
_cell.angle_beta   90.00
_cell.angle_gamma   90.00
#
_symmetry.space_group_name_H-M   'P 1'
#
loop_
_entity.id
_entity.type
_entity.pdbx_description
1 polymer ?
#
loop_
_entity_poly.entity_id
_entity_poly.type
_entity_poly.pdbx_seq_one_letter_code
_entity_poly.pdbx_strand_id
1 'polypeptide(L)'
;MVRKKVKSGNKVFYYYVCSGNKRHEGCTPHSISAKKLTEAATAVLKGQVEYVLDISDALDYIEGLPDNDRAVINYEAQAEKLEEEIEHLKRMKFKIYEDYSGGEISKDDYTDFRNQIVDELDSKKTSLGRVQHEMKEAASVGNAGKTWVTLFKEYKGITELSRRVLMALVDKIFISEGHGIEIVLKYEDECQSVIDYVGKNMDLLQDVKEA
;
A
#
# COMPACT_ATOMS: atom_id res chain seq x y z
N MET A 1 2.88 -22.31 -20.27
CA MET A 1 2.34 -22.51 -21.65
C MET A 1 3.46 -22.62 -22.70
N VAL A 2 3.20 -23.27 -23.85
CA VAL A 2 4.18 -23.44 -24.95
C VAL A 2 3.68 -22.67 -26.17
N ARG A 3 4.60 -21.95 -26.85
CA ARG A 3 4.29 -21.21 -28.07
C ARG A 3 4.20 -22.20 -29.27
N LYS A 4 3.10 -22.13 -30.00
CA LYS A 4 2.82 -22.94 -31.19
C LYS A 4 2.65 -22.01 -32.39
N LYS A 5 3.28 -22.39 -33.53
CA LYS A 5 3.13 -21.71 -34.81
C LYS A 5 2.11 -22.48 -35.67
N VAL A 6 1.14 -21.78 -36.21
CA VAL A 6 0.12 -22.33 -37.12
C VAL A 6 0.15 -21.57 -38.42
N LYS A 7 0.21 -22.28 -39.54
CA LYS A 7 0.12 -21.70 -40.89
C LYS A 7 -1.29 -21.93 -41.46
N SER A 8 -1.90 -20.87 -42.00
CA SER A 8 -3.19 -20.95 -42.68
C SER A 8 -3.06 -20.14 -43.98
N GLY A 9 -2.95 -20.82 -45.12
CA GLY A 9 -2.58 -20.20 -46.39
C GLY A 9 -1.23 -19.49 -46.29
N ASN A 10 -1.18 -18.24 -46.74
CA ASN A 10 0.03 -17.41 -46.65
C ASN A 10 0.21 -16.69 -45.31
N LYS A 11 -0.68 -16.89 -44.36
CA LYS A 11 -0.62 -16.22 -43.03
C LYS A 11 -0.06 -17.15 -41.96
N VAL A 12 0.69 -16.58 -41.04
CA VAL A 12 1.30 -17.28 -39.91
C VAL A 12 0.70 -16.72 -38.60
N PHE A 13 0.17 -17.61 -37.77
CA PHE A 13 -0.40 -17.28 -36.47
C PHE A 13 0.40 -17.94 -35.35
N TYR A 14 0.50 -17.28 -34.24
CA TYR A 14 1.14 -17.79 -33.04
C TYR A 14 0.13 -17.90 -31.91
N TYR A 15 0.16 -19.03 -31.19
CA TYR A 15 -0.68 -19.33 -30.05
C TYR A 15 0.18 -19.79 -28.88
N TYR A 16 -0.26 -19.50 -27.67
CA TYR A 16 0.21 -20.14 -26.45
C TYR A 16 -0.78 -21.21 -26.05
N VAL A 17 -0.33 -22.45 -25.87
CA VAL A 17 -1.14 -23.63 -25.54
C VAL A 17 -0.69 -24.19 -24.20
N CYS A 18 -1.65 -24.69 -23.40
CA CYS A 18 -1.38 -25.31 -22.13
C CYS A 18 -0.49 -26.54 -22.29
N SER A 19 0.65 -26.56 -21.60
CA SER A 19 1.55 -27.73 -21.59
C SER A 19 1.07 -28.81 -20.66
N GLY A 20 0.37 -28.48 -19.57
CA GLY A 20 -0.22 -29.46 -18.64
C GLY A 20 -1.27 -30.35 -19.30
N ASN A 21 -2.10 -29.80 -20.18
CA ASN A 21 -3.04 -30.62 -20.97
C ASN A 21 -2.32 -31.64 -21.86
N LYS A 22 -1.20 -31.24 -22.51
CA LYS A 22 -0.42 -32.16 -23.34
C LYS A 22 0.22 -33.30 -22.55
N ARG A 23 0.48 -33.11 -21.26
CA ARG A 23 1.09 -34.10 -20.37
C ARG A 23 0.08 -34.90 -19.57
N HIS A 24 -1.22 -34.68 -19.81
CA HIS A 24 -2.29 -35.30 -19.03
C HIS A 24 -2.22 -35.02 -17.51
N GLU A 25 -1.74 -33.83 -17.13
CA GLU A 25 -1.59 -33.37 -15.73
C GLU A 25 -2.90 -32.76 -15.18
N GLY A 26 -4.06 -33.22 -15.62
CA GLY A 26 -5.38 -32.79 -15.13
C GLY A 26 -5.83 -31.39 -15.57
N CYS A 27 -5.11 -30.76 -16.49
CA CYS A 27 -5.46 -29.45 -17.02
C CYS A 27 -6.33 -29.57 -18.28
N THR A 28 -7.40 -28.81 -18.36
CA THR A 28 -8.26 -28.76 -19.57
C THR A 28 -7.55 -28.10 -20.75
N PRO A 29 -7.97 -28.39 -22.00
CA PRO A 29 -7.38 -27.77 -23.19
C PRO A 29 -7.74 -26.30 -23.26
N HIS A 30 -6.76 -25.43 -23.09
CA HIS A 30 -6.93 -24.00 -23.32
C HIS A 30 -5.74 -23.40 -24.08
N SER A 31 -6.02 -22.38 -24.86
CA SER A 31 -5.03 -21.69 -25.68
C SER A 31 -5.45 -20.24 -25.89
N ILE A 32 -4.46 -19.37 -26.10
CA ILE A 32 -4.68 -17.96 -26.43
C ILE A 32 -3.81 -17.56 -27.61
N SER A 33 -4.34 -16.72 -28.52
CA SER A 33 -3.51 -16.19 -29.60
C SER A 33 -2.47 -15.20 -29.04
N ALA A 34 -1.25 -15.25 -29.56
CA ALA A 34 -0.19 -14.34 -29.13
C ALA A 34 -0.61 -12.87 -29.33
N LYS A 35 -1.34 -12.56 -30.38
CA LYS A 35 -1.86 -11.22 -30.67
C LYS A 35 -2.80 -10.74 -29.55
N LYS A 36 -3.82 -11.54 -29.19
CA LYS A 36 -4.78 -11.20 -28.13
C LYS A 36 -4.07 -11.02 -26.76
N LEU A 37 -3.12 -11.91 -26.44
CA LEU A 37 -2.37 -11.80 -25.20
C LEU A 37 -1.52 -10.52 -25.17
N THR A 38 -0.85 -10.17 -26.28
CA THR A 38 -0.06 -8.94 -26.36
C THR A 38 -0.94 -7.70 -26.26
N GLU A 39 -2.09 -7.67 -26.94
CA GLU A 39 -3.04 -6.56 -26.89
C GLU A 39 -3.60 -6.36 -25.46
N ALA A 40 -4.03 -7.44 -24.80
CA ALA A 40 -4.54 -7.39 -23.45
C ALA A 40 -3.45 -6.95 -22.46
N ALA A 41 -2.25 -7.53 -22.54
CA ALA A 41 -1.15 -7.14 -21.66
C ALA A 41 -0.72 -5.69 -21.88
N THR A 42 -0.71 -5.20 -23.13
CA THR A 42 -0.41 -3.78 -23.42
C THR A 42 -1.46 -2.86 -22.79
N ALA A 43 -2.75 -3.19 -22.91
CA ALA A 43 -3.83 -2.38 -22.35
C ALA A 43 -3.74 -2.31 -20.81
N VAL A 44 -3.53 -3.44 -20.15
CA VAL A 44 -3.39 -3.51 -18.68
C VAL A 44 -2.17 -2.71 -18.21
N LEU A 45 -0.99 -2.93 -18.83
CA LEU A 45 0.23 -2.24 -18.43
C LEU A 45 0.14 -0.74 -18.70
N LYS A 46 -0.50 -0.33 -19.80
CA LYS A 46 -0.73 1.09 -20.08
C LYS A 46 -1.60 1.74 -19.00
N GLY A 47 -2.74 1.13 -18.66
CA GLY A 47 -3.61 1.62 -17.59
C GLY A 47 -2.90 1.67 -16.24
N GLN A 48 -2.07 0.66 -15.93
CA GLN A 48 -1.30 0.64 -14.69
C GLN A 48 -0.22 1.74 -14.65
N VAL A 49 0.47 2.00 -15.76
CA VAL A 49 1.45 3.10 -15.85
C VAL A 49 0.76 4.45 -15.65
N GLU A 50 -0.37 4.69 -16.32
CA GLU A 50 -1.16 5.92 -16.17
C GLU A 50 -1.61 6.08 -14.71
N TYR A 51 -2.15 5.05 -14.08
CA TYR A 51 -2.57 5.07 -12.68
C TYR A 51 -1.42 5.38 -11.70
N VAL A 52 -0.25 4.78 -11.90
CA VAL A 52 0.94 5.07 -11.08
C VAL A 52 1.41 6.52 -11.25
N LEU A 53 1.28 7.09 -12.45
CA LEU A 53 1.63 8.49 -12.69
C LEU A 53 0.68 9.43 -11.94
N ASP A 54 -0.63 9.15 -11.93
CA ASP A 54 -1.62 9.93 -11.18
C ASP A 54 -1.33 9.89 -9.68
N ILE A 55 -0.96 8.70 -9.14
CA ILE A 55 -0.53 8.56 -7.73
C ILE A 55 0.76 9.35 -7.46
N SER A 56 1.73 9.33 -8.38
CA SER A 56 2.96 10.10 -8.25
C SER A 56 2.68 11.60 -8.18
N ASP A 57 1.79 12.09 -9.01
CA ASP A 57 1.41 13.51 -9.00
C ASP A 57 0.70 13.90 -7.68
N ALA A 58 -0.12 12.99 -7.12
CA ALA A 58 -0.73 13.17 -5.81
C ALA A 58 0.31 13.16 -4.66
N LEU A 59 1.31 12.29 -4.72
CA LEU A 59 2.42 12.28 -3.77
C LEU A 59 3.22 13.59 -3.83
N ASP A 60 3.59 14.02 -5.04
CA ASP A 60 4.34 15.27 -5.25
C ASP A 60 3.54 16.48 -4.72
N TYR A 61 2.20 16.44 -4.84
CA TYR A 61 1.30 17.45 -4.26
C TYR A 61 1.34 17.41 -2.72
N ILE A 62 1.17 16.26 -2.10
CA ILE A 62 1.22 16.09 -0.63
C ILE A 62 2.59 16.56 -0.08
N GLU A 63 3.68 16.16 -0.73
CA GLU A 63 5.03 16.58 -0.34
C GLU A 63 5.28 18.09 -0.53
N GLY A 64 4.55 18.73 -1.43
CA GLY A 64 4.64 20.17 -1.73
C GLY A 64 3.83 21.08 -0.81
N LEU A 65 2.98 20.52 0.09
CA LEU A 65 2.14 21.31 0.99
C LEU A 65 2.96 22.15 1.97
N PRO A 66 2.49 23.36 2.35
CA PRO A 66 3.08 24.15 3.41
C PRO A 66 3.12 23.40 4.74
N ASP A 67 4.06 23.76 5.63
CA ASP A 67 4.23 23.08 6.93
C ASP A 67 2.97 23.10 7.80
N ASN A 68 2.15 24.14 7.70
CA ASN A 68 0.88 24.25 8.44
C ASN A 68 -0.14 23.17 8.01
N ASP A 69 -0.23 22.88 6.72
CA ASP A 69 -1.15 21.85 6.20
C ASP A 69 -0.56 20.46 6.43
N ARG A 70 0.77 20.34 6.48
CA ARG A 70 1.47 19.11 6.87
C ARG A 70 1.32 18.74 8.34
N ALA A 71 1.00 19.69 9.21
CA ALA A 71 0.80 19.42 10.63
C ALA A 71 -0.30 18.37 10.87
N VAL A 72 -1.30 18.31 10.00
CA VAL A 72 -2.40 17.33 10.04
C VAL A 72 -1.91 15.92 9.76
N ILE A 73 -0.92 15.78 8.87
CA ILE A 73 -0.34 14.49 8.48
C ILE A 73 1.00 14.21 9.15
N ASN A 74 1.41 15.05 10.11
CA ASN A 74 2.68 14.88 10.82
C ASN A 74 2.56 13.84 11.93
N TYR A 75 2.80 12.60 11.60
CA TYR A 75 2.81 11.49 12.55
C TYR A 75 3.87 11.62 13.65
N GLU A 76 4.98 12.30 13.39
CA GLU A 76 6.03 12.53 14.39
C GLU A 76 5.52 13.42 15.52
N ALA A 77 4.89 14.55 15.19
CA ALA A 77 4.32 15.44 16.19
C ALA A 77 3.17 14.78 16.98
N GLN A 78 2.38 13.93 16.32
CA GLN A 78 1.33 13.17 17.01
C GLN A 78 1.91 12.14 17.97
N ALA A 79 2.99 11.44 17.59
CA ALA A 79 3.67 10.49 18.45
C ALA A 79 4.30 11.19 19.67
N GLU A 80 5.00 12.29 19.45
CA GLU A 80 5.60 13.11 20.53
C GLU A 80 4.56 13.57 21.55
N LYS A 81 3.43 14.10 21.08
CA LYS A 81 2.33 14.51 21.95
C LYS A 81 1.77 13.36 22.78
N LEU A 82 1.57 12.19 22.16
CA LEU A 82 1.08 11.00 22.86
C LEU A 82 2.10 10.49 23.89
N GLU A 83 3.38 10.57 23.62
CA GLU A 83 4.45 10.23 24.55
C GLU A 83 4.46 11.18 25.75
N GLU A 84 4.31 12.49 25.54
CA GLU A 84 4.19 13.46 26.60
C GLU A 84 2.97 13.22 27.52
N GLU A 85 1.82 12.90 26.90
CA GLU A 85 0.59 12.56 27.63
C GLU A 85 0.76 11.28 28.45
N ILE A 86 1.39 10.25 27.91
CA ILE A 86 1.72 9.01 28.61
C ILE A 86 2.65 9.28 29.83
N GLU A 87 3.68 10.10 29.64
CA GLU A 87 4.57 10.46 30.74
C GLU A 87 3.87 11.30 31.81
N HIS A 88 2.95 12.17 31.42
CA HIS A 88 2.10 12.90 32.37
C HIS A 88 1.24 11.96 33.22
N LEU A 89 0.54 11.02 32.58
CA LEU A 89 -0.29 10.02 33.28
C LEU A 89 0.55 9.12 34.22
N LYS A 90 1.77 8.76 33.82
CA LYS A 90 2.68 8.02 34.73
C LYS A 90 3.05 8.83 35.97
N ARG A 91 3.31 10.12 35.82
CA ARG A 91 3.58 11.02 36.98
C ARG A 91 2.36 11.15 37.87
N MET A 92 1.17 11.30 37.30
CA MET A 92 -0.09 11.32 38.06
C MET A 92 -0.31 10.03 38.84
N LYS A 93 -0.08 8.87 38.21
CA LYS A 93 -0.17 7.56 38.84
C LYS A 93 0.77 7.43 40.06
N PHE A 94 1.96 7.98 39.96
CA PHE A 94 2.90 8.01 41.09
C PHE A 94 2.41 8.94 42.20
N LYS A 95 1.93 10.13 41.86
CA LYS A 95 1.43 11.12 42.83
C LYS A 95 0.25 10.59 43.63
N ILE A 96 -0.73 9.96 43.01
CA ILE A 96 -1.88 9.39 43.78
C ILE A 96 -1.44 8.24 44.69
N TYR A 97 -0.34 7.52 44.36
CA TYR A 97 0.24 6.55 45.28
C TYR A 97 0.90 7.21 46.49
N GLU A 98 1.60 8.34 46.30
CA GLU A 98 2.17 9.13 47.42
C GLU A 98 1.07 9.69 48.33
N ASP A 99 -0.01 10.27 47.77
CA ASP A 99 -1.15 10.82 48.51
C ASP A 99 -1.87 9.73 49.33
N TYR A 100 -2.03 8.53 48.77
CA TYR A 100 -2.54 7.37 49.47
C TYR A 100 -1.62 6.90 50.59
N SER A 101 -0.32 6.81 50.35
CA SER A 101 0.68 6.40 51.32
C SER A 101 0.81 7.41 52.45
N GLY A 102 0.60 8.72 52.16
CA GLY A 102 0.54 9.81 53.12
C GLY A 102 -0.77 9.89 53.94
N GLY A 103 -1.79 9.11 53.55
CA GLY A 103 -3.10 9.11 54.20
C GLY A 103 -3.99 10.26 53.79
N GLU A 104 -3.66 10.97 52.70
CA GLU A 104 -4.43 12.13 52.21
C GLU A 104 -5.69 11.70 51.43
N ILE A 105 -5.70 10.52 50.85
CA ILE A 105 -6.85 9.94 50.14
C ILE A 105 -7.22 8.56 50.69
N SER A 106 -8.49 8.18 50.55
CA SER A 106 -8.98 6.87 50.97
C SER A 106 -8.48 5.75 50.03
N LYS A 107 -8.57 4.50 50.49
CA LYS A 107 -8.24 3.32 49.67
C LYS A 107 -9.21 3.20 48.47
N ASP A 108 -10.45 3.55 48.63
CA ASP A 108 -11.48 3.46 47.58
C ASP A 108 -11.19 4.52 46.50
N ASP A 109 -10.95 5.77 46.90
CA ASP A 109 -10.56 6.84 45.96
C ASP A 109 -9.26 6.51 45.20
N TYR A 110 -8.24 5.99 45.91
CA TYR A 110 -7.00 5.54 45.31
C TYR A 110 -7.27 4.48 44.25
N THR A 111 -8.13 3.50 44.55
CA THR A 111 -8.42 2.40 43.60
C THR A 111 -9.12 2.94 42.37
N ASP A 112 -10.09 3.84 42.54
CA ASP A 112 -10.84 4.43 41.43
C ASP A 112 -9.96 5.30 40.53
N PHE A 113 -9.19 6.20 41.12
CA PHE A 113 -8.26 7.05 40.36
C PHE A 113 -7.18 6.21 39.63
N ARG A 114 -6.62 5.21 40.32
CA ARG A 114 -5.63 4.31 39.74
C ARG A 114 -6.21 3.57 38.52
N ASN A 115 -7.43 3.05 38.61
CA ASN A 115 -8.06 2.33 37.52
C ASN A 115 -8.31 3.25 36.32
N GLN A 116 -8.83 4.46 36.52
CA GLN A 116 -9.03 5.46 35.49
C GLN A 116 -7.72 5.80 34.77
N ILE A 117 -6.63 6.03 35.50
CA ILE A 117 -5.34 6.35 34.92
C ILE A 117 -4.76 5.13 34.15
N VAL A 118 -4.97 3.91 34.61
CA VAL A 118 -4.52 2.69 33.91
C VAL A 118 -5.25 2.54 32.59
N ASP A 119 -6.57 2.70 32.58
CA ASP A 119 -7.39 2.59 31.37
C ASP A 119 -6.99 3.68 30.33
N GLU A 120 -6.76 4.89 30.80
CA GLU A 120 -6.30 5.99 29.95
C GLU A 120 -4.89 5.75 29.39
N LEU A 121 -3.97 5.24 30.21
CA LEU A 121 -2.62 4.85 29.79
C LEU A 121 -2.66 3.78 28.69
N ASP A 122 -3.51 2.77 28.81
CA ASP A 122 -3.61 1.70 27.83
C ASP A 122 -4.24 2.19 26.51
N SER A 123 -5.22 3.11 26.60
CA SER A 123 -5.78 3.80 25.44
C SER A 123 -4.74 4.63 24.69
N LYS A 124 -3.96 5.46 25.43
CA LYS A 124 -2.89 6.30 24.84
C LYS A 124 -1.77 5.46 24.22
N LYS A 125 -1.34 4.38 24.86
CA LYS A 125 -0.33 3.46 24.31
C LYS A 125 -0.81 2.78 23.02
N THR A 126 -2.08 2.38 22.97
CA THR A 126 -2.69 1.80 21.78
C THR A 126 -2.68 2.81 20.63
N SER A 127 -3.04 4.06 20.92
CA SER A 127 -2.99 5.15 19.93
C SER A 127 -1.59 5.44 19.45
N LEU A 128 -0.59 5.47 20.36
CA LEU A 128 0.81 5.65 20.00
C LEU A 128 1.33 4.52 19.09
N GLY A 129 0.98 3.26 19.42
CA GLY A 129 1.33 2.11 18.59
C GLY A 129 0.79 2.21 17.17
N ARG A 130 -0.44 2.71 17.00
CA ARG A 130 -1.04 2.94 15.69
C ARG A 130 -0.30 4.05 14.92
N VAL A 131 -0.04 5.20 15.55
CA VAL A 131 0.69 6.32 14.92
C VAL A 131 2.10 5.89 14.51
N GLN A 132 2.82 5.14 15.35
CA GLN A 132 4.15 4.61 15.04
C GLN A 132 4.13 3.59 13.89
N HIS A 133 3.07 2.82 13.75
CA HIS A 133 2.89 1.91 12.61
C HIS A 133 2.69 2.71 11.31
N GLU A 134 1.80 3.70 11.32
CA GLU A 134 1.55 4.58 10.17
C GLU A 134 2.81 5.36 9.76
N MET A 135 3.61 5.82 10.74
CA MET A 135 4.88 6.49 10.49
C MET A 135 5.90 5.57 9.78
N LYS A 136 5.97 4.28 10.17
CA LYS A 136 6.83 3.30 9.50
C LYS A 136 6.35 3.00 8.08
N GLU A 137 5.05 2.88 7.87
CA GLU A 137 4.48 2.70 6.54
C GLU A 137 4.80 3.91 5.65
N ALA A 138 4.58 5.13 6.15
CA ALA A 138 4.91 6.37 5.43
C ALA A 138 6.39 6.46 5.05
N ALA A 139 7.30 6.10 5.98
CA ALA A 139 8.74 6.08 5.71
C ALA A 139 9.14 5.01 4.68
N SER A 140 8.50 3.84 4.69
CA SER A 140 8.72 2.78 3.70
C SER A 140 8.25 3.19 2.31
N VAL A 141 7.11 3.88 2.24
CA VAL A 141 6.56 4.45 1.00
C VAL A 141 7.49 5.51 0.42
N GLY A 142 8.06 6.40 1.24
CA GLY A 142 8.98 7.46 0.78
C GLY A 142 10.23 6.94 0.08
N ASN A 143 10.78 5.81 0.51
CA ASN A 143 12.02 5.24 -0.05
C ASN A 143 11.76 4.19 -1.15
N ALA A 144 10.89 3.23 -0.90
CA ALA A 144 10.54 2.20 -1.89
C ALA A 144 9.67 2.79 -3.02
N GLY A 145 8.72 3.67 -2.67
CA GLY A 145 7.82 4.32 -3.62
C GLY A 145 8.55 5.11 -4.70
N LYS A 146 9.59 5.88 -4.34
CA LYS A 146 10.36 6.67 -5.33
C LYS A 146 11.07 5.82 -6.37
N THR A 147 11.50 4.62 -6.01
CA THR A 147 12.24 3.73 -6.92
C THR A 147 11.33 3.14 -8.00
N TRP A 148 10.19 2.55 -7.63
CA TRP A 148 9.29 1.95 -8.62
C TRP A 148 8.48 2.99 -9.40
N VAL A 149 8.10 4.13 -8.78
CA VAL A 149 7.51 5.27 -9.51
C VAL A 149 8.45 5.76 -10.61
N THR A 150 9.74 5.89 -10.32
CA THR A 150 10.75 6.27 -11.32
C THR A 150 10.80 5.27 -12.47
N LEU A 151 10.74 3.95 -12.14
CA LEU A 151 10.68 2.90 -13.14
C LEU A 151 9.44 3.02 -14.04
N PHE A 152 8.27 3.29 -13.47
CA PHE A 152 7.03 3.45 -14.24
C PHE A 152 7.05 4.74 -15.09
N LYS A 153 7.66 5.82 -14.61
CA LYS A 153 7.87 7.05 -15.38
C LYS A 153 8.68 6.83 -16.67
N GLU A 154 9.63 5.88 -16.67
CA GLU A 154 10.39 5.50 -17.89
C GLU A 154 9.50 4.88 -18.98
N TYR A 155 8.34 4.34 -18.60
CA TYR A 155 7.42 3.68 -19.52
C TYR A 155 6.16 4.52 -19.82
N LYS A 156 6.19 5.82 -19.52
CA LYS A 156 5.12 6.75 -19.90
C LYS A 156 4.89 6.73 -21.41
N GLY A 157 3.63 6.54 -21.81
CA GLY A 157 3.27 6.52 -23.24
C GLY A 157 3.59 5.23 -23.98
N ILE A 158 3.66 4.10 -23.27
CA ILE A 158 3.80 2.76 -23.91
C ILE A 158 2.77 2.58 -25.01
N THR A 159 3.24 2.35 -26.22
CA THR A 159 2.44 1.98 -27.40
C THR A 159 2.58 0.50 -27.78
N GLU A 160 3.74 -0.08 -27.51
CA GLU A 160 4.06 -1.47 -27.85
C GLU A 160 4.69 -2.22 -26.68
N LEU A 161 4.29 -3.47 -26.50
CA LEU A 161 4.80 -4.36 -25.47
C LEU A 161 6.14 -4.94 -25.87
N SER A 162 7.22 -4.36 -25.43
CA SER A 162 8.57 -4.90 -25.61
C SER A 162 8.91 -5.94 -24.55
N ARG A 163 9.89 -6.81 -24.84
CA ARG A 163 10.41 -7.76 -23.85
C ARG A 163 10.98 -7.03 -22.61
N ARG A 164 11.58 -5.85 -22.80
CA ARG A 164 12.14 -5.03 -21.71
C ARG A 164 11.05 -4.61 -20.72
N VAL A 165 9.93 -4.12 -21.23
CA VAL A 165 8.75 -3.73 -20.41
C VAL A 165 8.21 -4.91 -19.63
N LEU A 166 7.99 -6.05 -20.29
CA LEU A 166 7.51 -7.28 -19.63
C LEU A 166 8.47 -7.70 -18.51
N MET A 167 9.75 -7.75 -18.77
CA MET A 167 10.76 -8.17 -17.78
C MET A 167 10.90 -7.18 -16.63
N ALA A 168 10.62 -5.90 -16.85
CA ALA A 168 10.68 -4.87 -15.81
C ALA A 168 9.44 -4.88 -14.90
N LEU A 169 8.24 -4.97 -15.47
CA LEU A 169 7.00 -4.71 -14.75
C LEU A 169 6.20 -5.96 -14.38
N VAL A 170 6.35 -7.07 -15.12
CA VAL A 170 5.52 -8.27 -14.96
C VAL A 170 6.29 -9.39 -14.26
N ASP A 171 5.70 -9.95 -13.20
CA ASP A 171 6.19 -11.18 -12.58
C ASP A 171 5.63 -12.40 -13.30
N LYS A 172 4.31 -12.51 -13.40
CA LYS A 172 3.61 -13.66 -13.99
C LYS A 172 2.38 -13.24 -14.78
N ILE A 173 2.02 -14.06 -15.77
CA ILE A 173 0.73 -13.96 -16.48
C ILE A 173 0.05 -15.32 -16.38
N PHE A 174 -1.13 -15.33 -15.76
CA PHE A 174 -1.99 -16.50 -15.70
C PHE A 174 -3.06 -16.42 -16.79
N ILE A 175 -3.35 -17.57 -17.38
CA ILE A 175 -4.39 -17.70 -18.40
C ILE A 175 -5.32 -18.81 -17.94
N SER A 176 -6.59 -18.46 -17.67
CA SER A 176 -7.61 -19.39 -17.22
C SER A 176 -8.31 -20.07 -18.40
N GLU A 177 -9.10 -21.12 -18.11
CA GLU A 177 -9.87 -21.90 -19.09
C GLU A 177 -10.88 -21.05 -19.86
N GLY A 178 -11.49 -20.05 -19.21
CA GLY A 178 -12.42 -19.09 -19.82
C GLY A 178 -11.76 -17.96 -20.62
N HIS A 179 -10.47 -18.11 -21.00
CA HIS A 179 -9.66 -17.07 -21.63
C HIS A 179 -9.45 -15.81 -20.79
N GLY A 180 -9.69 -15.86 -19.49
CA GLY A 180 -9.33 -14.82 -18.55
C GLY A 180 -7.79 -14.67 -18.52
N ILE A 181 -7.33 -13.43 -18.45
CA ILE A 181 -5.93 -13.09 -18.36
C ILE A 181 -5.74 -12.33 -17.07
N GLU A 182 -4.90 -12.84 -16.19
CA GLU A 182 -4.48 -12.20 -14.95
C GLU A 182 -3.00 -11.88 -15.07
N ILE A 183 -2.63 -10.64 -14.76
CA ILE A 183 -1.26 -10.16 -14.86
C ILE A 183 -0.83 -9.73 -13.47
N VAL A 184 0.14 -10.44 -12.90
CA VAL A 184 0.77 -10.11 -11.62
C VAL A 184 1.97 -9.23 -11.89
N LEU A 185 1.99 -8.07 -11.26
CA LEU A 185 3.08 -7.10 -11.38
C LEU A 185 4.13 -7.36 -10.30
N LYS A 186 5.37 -6.96 -10.55
CA LYS A 186 6.50 -7.14 -9.62
C LYS A 186 6.42 -6.25 -8.38
N TYR A 187 5.72 -5.13 -8.48
CA TYR A 187 5.68 -4.07 -7.46
C TYR A 187 4.25 -3.84 -6.96
N GLU A 188 3.46 -4.92 -6.88
CA GLU A 188 2.03 -4.82 -6.52
C GLU A 188 1.86 -4.40 -5.06
N ASP A 189 2.65 -4.99 -4.14
CA ASP A 189 2.60 -4.68 -2.71
C ASP A 189 3.07 -3.24 -2.42
N GLU A 190 4.18 -2.82 -3.05
CA GLU A 190 4.70 -1.45 -2.91
C GLU A 190 3.73 -0.43 -3.50
N CYS A 191 3.09 -0.77 -4.61
CA CYS A 191 2.07 0.07 -5.23
C CYS A 191 0.88 0.25 -4.29
N GLN A 192 0.38 -0.83 -3.70
CA GLN A 192 -0.74 -0.78 -2.77
C GLN A 192 -0.42 0.07 -1.53
N SER A 193 0.77 -0.08 -0.97
CA SER A 193 1.22 0.73 0.19
C SER A 193 1.20 2.23 -0.12
N VAL A 194 1.63 2.63 -1.32
CA VAL A 194 1.59 4.04 -1.75
C VAL A 194 0.16 4.53 -1.96
N ILE A 195 -0.70 3.71 -2.58
CA ILE A 195 -2.11 4.05 -2.78
C ILE A 195 -2.78 4.30 -1.44
N ASP A 196 -2.58 3.41 -0.48
CA ASP A 196 -3.16 3.50 0.86
C ASP A 196 -2.66 4.75 1.59
N TYR A 197 -1.37 5.08 1.46
CA TYR A 197 -0.79 6.29 2.02
C TYR A 197 -1.38 7.55 1.40
N VAL A 198 -1.47 7.64 0.07
CA VAL A 198 -2.06 8.79 -0.64
C VAL A 198 -3.53 8.95 -0.27
N GLY A 199 -4.30 7.85 -0.26
CA GLY A 199 -5.71 7.87 0.11
C GLY A 199 -5.94 8.44 1.50
N LYS A 200 -5.26 7.91 2.52
CA LYS A 200 -5.35 8.39 3.91
C LYS A 200 -5.03 9.89 4.05
N ASN A 201 -3.98 10.35 3.38
CA ASN A 201 -3.56 11.75 3.48
C ASN A 201 -4.48 12.71 2.71
N MET A 202 -5.02 12.29 1.57
CA MET A 202 -5.99 13.09 0.82
C MET A 202 -7.32 13.24 1.56
N ASP A 203 -7.80 12.19 2.23
CA ASP A 203 -9.01 12.21 3.06
C ASP A 203 -8.84 13.19 4.25
N LEU A 204 -7.71 13.13 4.96
CA LEU A 204 -7.38 14.05 6.05
C LEU A 204 -7.34 15.51 5.60
N LEU A 205 -6.83 15.81 4.39
CA LEU A 205 -6.80 17.16 3.84
C LEU A 205 -8.19 17.68 3.43
N GLN A 206 -9.11 16.80 3.04
CA GLN A 206 -10.51 17.17 2.76
C GLN A 206 -11.24 17.54 4.05
N ASP A 207 -11.10 16.73 5.11
CA ASP A 207 -11.73 16.97 6.41
C ASP A 207 -11.30 18.33 7.02
N VAL A 208 -10.03 18.71 6.84
CA VAL A 208 -9.51 20.00 7.33
C VAL A 208 -10.07 21.21 6.54
N LYS A 209 -10.40 21.04 5.25
CA LYS A 209 -10.98 22.12 4.45
C LYS A 209 -12.47 22.35 4.70
N GLU A 210 -13.15 21.35 5.24
CA GLU A 210 -14.58 21.41 5.58
C GLU A 210 -14.85 21.82 7.04
N ALA A 211 -13.83 21.88 7.91
CA ALA A 211 -13.89 22.29 9.31
C ALA A 211 -13.53 23.77 9.48
#